data_9524c3650c119df5d4f73d8858a7c592
#
_entry.id   9524c3650c119df5d4f73d8858a7c592
#
_cell.length_a   1.000
_cell.length_b   1.000
_cell.length_c   1.000
_cell.angle_alpha   90.00
_cell.angle_beta   90.00
_cell.angle_gamma   90.00
#
_symmetry.space_group_name_H-M   'P 1'
#
loop_
_entity.id
_entity.type
_entity.pdbx_description
1 polymer ?
#
loop_
_entity_poly.entity_id
_entity_poly.type
_entity_poly.pdbx_seq_one_letter_code
_entity_poly.pdbx_strand_id
1 'polypeptide(L)'
;MNFIKRFFTGMKQEAEPVTSVIAEEVEKSTVVSQPEPEPQPETEAPSNFPLERSVLQIPAISEGVFPKDSDEVLIKAQPSPTGDQCLFTVNRPLMTGNSWFFSDFESAMESSLAEALFCLDDVETALVCESTVTVTRKDKTLVDWLPLAKKVGTAIRDALGAGKGLIAEKIISNLPSEEEIREGIQKVIDTEVNPGVAGHGGNISLLAVKGNSVTIQMGGGCQGCSAADLTLKQGIHTSFRKAVPMVGAIFDETDHTAGLNPYFS
;
A
#
# COMPACT_ATOMS: atom_id res chain seq x y z
N MET A 1 -39.57 -23.68 14.29
CA MET A 1 -39.94 -23.34 15.68
C MET A 1 -38.98 -22.26 16.14
N ASN A 2 -39.30 -21.05 15.86
CA ASN A 2 -39.76 -19.95 16.71
C ASN A 2 -38.96 -19.81 18.02
N PHE A 3 -38.00 -18.87 18.00
CA PHE A 3 -37.60 -18.08 19.18
C PHE A 3 -36.71 -16.92 18.76
N ILE A 4 -37.23 -15.83 18.26
CA ILE A 4 -36.71 -14.44 18.36
C ILE A 4 -37.80 -13.52 17.78
N LYS A 5 -38.78 -13.23 18.60
CA LYS A 5 -39.64 -12.05 18.51
C LYS A 5 -39.99 -11.65 19.93
N ARG A 6 -39.27 -10.65 20.43
CA ARG A 6 -39.69 -9.73 21.50
C ARG A 6 -38.47 -8.88 21.88
N PHE A 7 -38.49 -7.65 21.45
CA PHE A 7 -38.04 -6.47 22.19
C PHE A 7 -38.03 -5.29 21.21
N PHE A 8 -39.17 -4.77 20.92
CA PHE A 8 -39.33 -3.39 20.49
C PHE A 8 -40.78 -2.99 20.73
N THR A 9 -41.05 -2.47 21.93
CA THR A 9 -42.28 -1.72 22.18
C THR A 9 -41.97 -0.70 23.29
N GLY A 10 -42.13 0.59 22.95
CA GLY A 10 -42.42 1.64 23.92
C GLY A 10 -41.30 2.58 24.25
N MET A 11 -41.29 3.76 23.60
CA MET A 11 -41.51 5.02 24.32
C MET A 11 -41.67 6.14 23.31
N LYS A 12 -42.94 6.55 23.09
CA LYS A 12 -43.31 7.87 22.60
C LYS A 12 -43.06 8.86 23.75
N GLN A 13 -42.44 9.96 23.48
CA GLN A 13 -42.55 11.16 24.28
C GLN A 13 -42.69 12.35 23.34
N GLU A 14 -43.90 12.90 23.39
CA GLU A 14 -44.32 14.18 22.83
C GLU A 14 -43.65 15.30 23.63
N ALA A 15 -43.21 16.36 22.96
CA ALA A 15 -42.90 17.65 23.56
C ALA A 15 -43.49 18.74 22.67
N GLU A 16 -44.37 19.52 23.26
CA GLU A 16 -45.09 20.65 22.70
C GLU A 16 -44.19 21.88 22.46
N PRO A 17 -44.67 22.87 21.66
CA PRO A 17 -43.93 24.04 21.27
C PRO A 17 -44.07 25.17 22.31
N VAL A 18 -42.97 25.86 22.59
CA VAL A 18 -42.99 27.13 23.35
C VAL A 18 -42.72 28.28 22.41
N THR A 19 -43.77 29.03 22.14
CA THR A 19 -43.76 30.34 21.50
C THR A 19 -43.51 31.40 22.60
N SER A 20 -42.54 32.28 22.46
CA SER A 20 -42.61 33.61 23.03
C SER A 20 -41.75 34.60 22.26
N VAL A 21 -42.47 35.59 21.80
CA VAL A 21 -42.17 36.87 21.17
C VAL A 21 -41.36 37.75 22.13
N ILE A 22 -40.33 38.43 21.67
CA ILE A 22 -40.00 39.81 22.09
C ILE A 22 -39.30 40.56 20.94
N ALA A 23 -39.75 41.80 20.77
CA ALA A 23 -39.49 42.74 19.72
C ALA A 23 -38.13 43.48 19.83
N GLU A 24 -37.68 43.93 18.65
CA GLU A 24 -37.16 45.28 18.34
C GLU A 24 -36.06 45.89 19.25
N GLU A 25 -34.89 46.06 18.69
CA GLU A 25 -34.26 47.38 18.75
C GLU A 25 -33.26 47.56 17.58
N VAL A 26 -33.51 48.62 16.80
CA VAL A 26 -32.70 49.05 15.66
C VAL A 26 -31.66 50.03 16.21
N GLU A 27 -30.37 49.66 16.14
CA GLU A 27 -29.31 50.68 16.24
C GLU A 27 -28.45 50.71 14.98
N LYS A 28 -28.49 51.88 14.35
CA LYS A 28 -27.60 52.31 13.29
C LYS A 28 -26.14 52.31 13.77
N SER A 29 -25.30 51.50 13.17
CA SER A 29 -23.86 51.67 13.30
C SER A 29 -23.23 51.91 11.93
N THR A 30 -22.54 52.98 11.85
CA THR A 30 -21.83 53.69 10.82
C THR A 30 -20.89 52.76 10.03
N VAL A 31 -20.99 52.82 8.70
CA VAL A 31 -20.06 52.22 7.74
C VAL A 31 -18.74 52.96 7.85
N VAL A 32 -17.72 52.35 8.39
CA VAL A 32 -16.32 52.75 8.26
C VAL A 32 -15.70 52.01 7.09
N SER A 33 -15.44 52.73 6.02
CA SER A 33 -14.70 52.27 4.84
C SER A 33 -13.30 51.81 5.26
N GLN A 34 -12.96 50.56 5.06
CA GLN A 34 -11.59 50.10 5.12
C GLN A 34 -10.87 50.46 3.82
N PRO A 35 -9.62 50.90 3.87
CA PRO A 35 -8.84 51.22 2.67
C PRO A 35 -8.50 49.92 1.94
N GLU A 36 -8.59 49.99 0.61
CA GLU A 36 -8.18 49.00 -0.36
C GLU A 36 -6.71 48.59 -0.14
N PRO A 37 -6.36 47.29 -0.11
CA PRO A 37 -4.96 46.90 0.03
C PRO A 37 -4.19 47.21 -1.25
N GLU A 38 -3.05 47.86 -1.11
CA GLU A 38 -2.10 48.15 -2.19
C GLU A 38 -1.63 46.84 -2.84
N PRO A 39 -1.39 46.82 -4.18
CA PRO A 39 -0.90 45.63 -4.89
C PRO A 39 0.51 45.30 -4.39
N GLN A 40 0.66 44.13 -3.80
CA GLN A 40 1.97 43.55 -3.49
C GLN A 40 2.68 43.18 -4.80
N PRO A 41 4.00 43.37 -4.93
CA PRO A 41 4.74 43.02 -6.11
C PRO A 41 4.66 41.51 -6.35
N GLU A 42 4.28 41.13 -7.56
CA GLU A 42 4.33 39.76 -8.06
C GLU A 42 5.76 39.26 -7.92
N THR A 43 5.98 38.34 -6.96
CA THR A 43 7.19 37.54 -6.91
C THR A 43 7.11 36.55 -8.05
N GLU A 44 7.93 36.79 -9.08
CA GLU A 44 8.16 35.86 -10.17
C GLU A 44 8.44 34.46 -9.61
N ALA A 45 7.63 33.50 -10.01
CA ALA A 45 7.87 32.07 -9.76
C ALA A 45 9.21 31.69 -10.41
N PRO A 46 10.13 31.03 -9.70
CA PRO A 46 11.35 30.53 -10.31
C PRO A 46 10.97 29.45 -11.34
N SER A 47 11.12 29.80 -12.60
CA SER A 47 11.02 28.90 -13.74
C SER A 47 12.16 27.89 -13.72
N ASN A 48 11.83 26.65 -14.07
CA ASN A 48 12.73 25.61 -14.52
C ASN A 48 13.69 25.00 -13.48
N PHE A 49 13.15 24.20 -12.57
CA PHE A 49 13.85 23.00 -12.19
C PHE A 49 13.32 21.86 -13.07
N PRO A 50 14.18 21.16 -13.83
CA PRO A 50 13.78 19.89 -14.41
C PRO A 50 13.53 18.94 -13.21
N LEU A 51 12.28 18.60 -12.97
CA LEU A 51 11.92 17.44 -12.18
C LEU A 51 12.46 16.23 -12.94
N GLU A 52 13.71 15.88 -12.71
CA GLU A 52 14.16 14.52 -12.95
C GLU A 52 13.25 13.63 -12.10
N ARG A 53 12.24 13.08 -12.75
CA ARG A 53 11.46 11.98 -12.20
C ARG A 53 12.45 10.86 -11.97
N SER A 54 12.94 10.72 -10.74
CA SER A 54 13.60 9.51 -10.31
C SER A 54 12.52 8.42 -10.33
N VAL A 55 12.37 7.79 -11.48
CA VAL A 55 11.67 6.52 -11.59
C VAL A 55 12.41 5.61 -10.60
N LEU A 56 11.80 5.29 -9.46
CA LEU A 56 12.31 4.27 -8.58
C LEU A 56 12.39 3.01 -9.43
N GLN A 57 13.57 2.75 -9.94
CA GLN A 57 13.86 1.46 -10.54
C GLN A 57 13.60 0.45 -9.45
N ILE A 58 12.75 -0.54 -9.73
CA ILE A 58 12.66 -1.77 -8.94
C ILE A 58 14.10 -2.10 -8.61
N PRO A 59 14.51 -2.24 -7.34
CA PRO A 59 15.92 -2.39 -7.02
C PRO A 59 16.44 -3.65 -7.72
N ALA A 60 16.93 -3.48 -8.93
CA ALA A 60 17.90 -4.39 -9.50
C ALA A 60 18.96 -4.50 -8.41
N ILE A 61 19.36 -5.71 -8.03
CA ILE A 61 20.33 -6.04 -6.97
C ILE A 61 21.07 -4.80 -6.57
N SER A 62 20.69 -4.16 -5.45
CA SER A 62 21.16 -2.82 -5.12
C SER A 62 22.67 -2.86 -5.08
N GLU A 63 23.30 -2.23 -6.07
CA GLU A 63 24.76 -2.20 -6.20
C GLU A 63 25.34 -1.72 -4.86
N GLY A 64 26.12 -2.57 -4.20
CA GLY A 64 26.74 -2.29 -2.91
C GLY A 64 26.12 -2.99 -1.70
N VAL A 65 24.98 -3.70 -1.81
CA VAL A 65 24.44 -4.49 -0.67
C VAL A 65 25.24 -5.75 -0.43
N PHE A 66 25.81 -6.34 -1.49
CA PHE A 66 26.61 -7.55 -1.44
C PHE A 66 27.95 -7.37 -2.14
N PRO A 67 28.99 -8.16 -1.75
CA PRO A 67 30.23 -8.26 -2.51
C PRO A 67 29.96 -8.72 -3.94
N LYS A 68 30.65 -8.13 -4.94
CA LYS A 68 30.37 -8.37 -6.38
C LYS A 68 30.67 -9.80 -6.86
N ASP A 69 31.53 -10.55 -6.17
CA ASP A 69 32.07 -11.82 -6.65
C ASP A 69 31.88 -12.97 -5.64
N SER A 70 30.69 -13.10 -5.06
CA SER A 70 30.37 -14.20 -4.16
C SER A 70 29.62 -15.32 -4.87
N ASP A 71 30.20 -16.51 -4.95
CA ASP A 71 29.51 -17.72 -5.39
C ASP A 71 28.45 -18.21 -4.37
N GLU A 72 28.54 -17.74 -3.13
CA GLU A 72 27.61 -18.08 -2.07
C GLU A 72 26.30 -17.29 -2.20
N VAL A 73 25.19 -17.91 -1.77
CA VAL A 73 23.89 -17.24 -1.66
C VAL A 73 23.90 -16.35 -0.43
N LEU A 74 24.07 -15.04 -0.65
CA LEU A 74 24.02 -14.02 0.39
C LEU A 74 22.60 -13.47 0.52
N ILE A 75 22.14 -13.32 1.77
CA ILE A 75 20.79 -12.84 2.08
C ILE A 75 20.89 -11.80 3.17
N LYS A 76 20.27 -10.63 2.93
CA LYS A 76 20.11 -9.57 3.91
C LYS A 76 18.65 -9.50 4.32
N ALA A 77 18.37 -9.58 5.61
CA ALA A 77 17.03 -9.43 6.17
C ALA A 77 16.85 -8.02 6.76
N GLN A 78 15.76 -7.35 6.42
CA GLN A 78 15.38 -6.02 6.90
C GLN A 78 13.93 -6.04 7.39
N PRO A 79 13.69 -6.11 8.70
CA PRO A 79 12.34 -5.98 9.25
C PRO A 79 11.73 -4.61 8.93
N SER A 80 10.43 -4.57 8.69
CA SER A 80 9.68 -3.32 8.54
C SER A 80 9.63 -2.57 9.86
N PRO A 81 9.45 -1.25 9.85
CA PRO A 81 9.25 -0.47 11.07
C PRO A 81 8.03 -0.92 11.88
N THR A 82 7.01 -1.47 11.23
CA THR A 82 5.79 -2.01 11.84
C THR A 82 6.00 -3.38 12.49
N GLY A 83 7.08 -4.07 12.14
CA GLY A 83 7.44 -5.38 12.69
C GLY A 83 6.66 -6.58 12.13
N ASP A 84 5.64 -6.35 11.30
CA ASP A 84 4.78 -7.38 10.71
C ASP A 84 5.37 -8.04 9.46
N GLN A 85 6.32 -7.37 8.81
CA GLN A 85 6.97 -7.82 7.58
C GLN A 85 8.49 -7.79 7.70
N CYS A 86 9.15 -8.61 6.87
CA CYS A 86 10.59 -8.55 6.68
C CYS A 86 10.93 -8.72 5.20
N LEU A 87 11.75 -7.81 4.69
CA LEU A 87 12.31 -7.87 3.35
C LEU A 87 13.63 -8.66 3.36
N PHE A 88 13.70 -9.68 2.54
CA PHE A 88 14.91 -10.47 2.29
C PHE A 88 15.43 -10.12 0.92
N THR A 89 16.60 -9.48 0.86
CA THR A 89 17.31 -9.23 -0.40
C THR A 89 18.33 -10.34 -0.63
N VAL A 90 18.34 -10.90 -1.82
CA VAL A 90 19.21 -12.01 -2.23
C VAL A 90 20.18 -11.50 -3.30
N ASN A 91 21.42 -11.98 -3.30
CA ASN A 91 22.42 -11.60 -4.31
C ASN A 91 22.19 -12.26 -5.69
N ARG A 92 21.03 -12.85 -5.92
CA ARG A 92 20.66 -13.55 -7.17
C ARG A 92 19.21 -13.25 -7.54
N PRO A 93 18.88 -13.24 -8.84
CA PRO A 93 17.50 -13.09 -9.26
C PRO A 93 16.68 -14.32 -8.85
N LEU A 94 15.48 -14.09 -8.36
CA LEU A 94 14.48 -15.09 -8.00
C LEU A 94 13.34 -15.14 -9.03
N MET A 95 12.91 -13.98 -9.50
CA MET A 95 11.86 -13.82 -10.49
C MET A 95 12.10 -12.54 -11.31
N THR A 96 12.59 -12.67 -12.55
CA THR A 96 12.99 -11.52 -13.37
C THR A 96 11.83 -10.94 -14.15
N GLY A 97 11.66 -9.61 -14.13
CA GLY A 97 10.68 -8.87 -14.92
C GLY A 97 9.25 -8.94 -14.39
N ASN A 98 8.98 -9.79 -13.42
CA ASN A 98 7.67 -9.98 -12.81
C ASN A 98 7.79 -10.11 -11.30
N SER A 99 6.63 -10.17 -10.64
CA SER A 99 6.52 -10.42 -9.22
C SER A 99 5.35 -11.36 -8.94
N TRP A 100 5.34 -12.02 -7.79
CA TRP A 100 4.20 -12.86 -7.43
C TRP A 100 3.91 -12.81 -5.94
N PHE A 101 2.63 -12.63 -5.63
CA PHE A 101 2.12 -12.62 -4.27
C PHE A 101 1.45 -13.94 -3.95
N PHE A 102 1.98 -14.63 -2.95
CA PHE A 102 1.42 -15.85 -2.41
C PHE A 102 0.63 -15.53 -1.15
N SER A 103 -0.69 -15.77 -1.18
CA SER A 103 -1.61 -15.48 -0.08
C SER A 103 -1.69 -16.61 0.95
N ASP A 104 -1.36 -17.83 0.51
CA ASP A 104 -1.55 -19.05 1.29
C ASP A 104 -0.73 -20.22 0.70
N PHE A 105 -0.78 -21.37 1.36
CA PHE A 105 -0.09 -22.58 0.91
C PHE A 105 -0.63 -23.13 -0.41
N GLU A 106 -1.93 -22.98 -0.70
CA GLU A 106 -2.52 -23.46 -1.95
C GLU A 106 -1.96 -22.67 -3.14
N SER A 107 -1.83 -21.36 -3.02
CA SER A 107 -1.20 -20.50 -4.03
C SER A 107 0.30 -20.80 -4.23
N ALA A 108 0.95 -21.38 -3.22
CA ALA A 108 2.38 -21.72 -3.24
C ALA A 108 2.70 -23.03 -3.97
N MET A 109 1.69 -23.88 -4.23
CA MET A 109 1.91 -25.21 -4.80
C MET A 109 2.64 -25.17 -6.15
N GLU A 110 3.60 -26.07 -6.32
CA GLU A 110 4.51 -26.19 -7.47
C GLU A 110 5.58 -25.07 -7.55
N SER A 111 5.56 -24.10 -6.63
CA SER A 111 6.60 -23.07 -6.49
C SER A 111 7.53 -23.43 -5.35
N SER A 112 8.69 -24.05 -5.65
CA SER A 112 9.56 -24.64 -4.63
C SER A 112 10.00 -23.65 -3.54
N LEU A 113 10.21 -22.40 -3.91
CA LEU A 113 10.53 -21.33 -2.96
C LEU A 113 9.33 -21.03 -2.02
N ALA A 114 8.14 -20.85 -2.59
CA ALA A 114 6.97 -20.50 -1.82
C ALA A 114 6.53 -21.67 -0.92
N GLU A 115 6.54 -22.91 -1.41
CA GLU A 115 6.26 -24.10 -0.59
C GLU A 115 7.19 -24.16 0.62
N ALA A 116 8.50 -23.94 0.43
CA ALA A 116 9.47 -23.95 1.52
C ALA A 116 9.20 -22.85 2.56
N LEU A 117 8.76 -21.66 2.11
CA LEU A 117 8.39 -20.57 3.00
C LEU A 117 7.12 -20.86 3.80
N PHE A 118 6.07 -21.37 3.16
CA PHE A 118 4.81 -21.70 3.83
C PHE A 118 4.87 -22.96 4.73
N CYS A 119 5.92 -23.79 4.60
CA CYS A 119 6.22 -24.83 5.58
C CYS A 119 6.72 -24.27 6.93
N LEU A 120 7.01 -22.97 7.01
CA LEU A 120 7.36 -22.29 8.25
C LEU A 120 6.09 -21.82 8.97
N ASP A 121 5.92 -22.19 10.25
CA ASP A 121 4.67 -22.00 10.99
C ASP A 121 4.16 -20.55 11.04
N ASP A 122 5.10 -19.57 11.09
CA ASP A 122 4.78 -18.14 11.29
C ASP A 122 4.76 -17.33 9.99
N VAL A 123 4.71 -17.96 8.80
CA VAL A 123 4.58 -17.28 7.52
C VAL A 123 3.10 -17.18 7.14
N GLU A 124 2.60 -15.94 6.98
CA GLU A 124 1.23 -15.62 6.55
C GLU A 124 1.16 -15.44 5.05
N THR A 125 2.02 -14.56 4.49
CA THR A 125 2.10 -14.29 3.04
C THR A 125 3.54 -14.14 2.60
N ALA A 126 3.79 -14.33 1.30
CA ALA A 126 5.09 -14.09 0.70
C ALA A 126 4.92 -13.35 -0.64
N LEU A 127 5.75 -12.33 -0.87
CA LEU A 127 5.87 -11.63 -2.15
C LEU A 127 7.27 -11.84 -2.68
N VAL A 128 7.38 -12.43 -3.87
CA VAL A 128 8.65 -12.58 -4.61
C VAL A 128 8.69 -11.54 -5.71
N CYS A 129 9.76 -10.76 -5.77
CA CYS A 129 9.95 -9.71 -6.78
C CYS A 129 11.43 -9.54 -7.07
N GLU A 130 11.85 -9.74 -8.32
CA GLU A 130 13.24 -9.66 -8.75
C GLU A 130 14.18 -10.51 -7.87
N SER A 131 15.02 -9.89 -7.06
CA SER A 131 15.94 -10.53 -6.11
C SER A 131 15.49 -10.41 -4.66
N THR A 132 14.21 -10.16 -4.43
CA THR A 132 13.67 -9.93 -3.09
C THR A 132 12.53 -10.87 -2.75
N VAL A 133 12.41 -11.19 -1.45
CA VAL A 133 11.27 -11.86 -0.86
C VAL A 133 10.79 -11.02 0.32
N THR A 134 9.54 -10.56 0.28
CA THR A 134 8.89 -9.95 1.44
C THR A 134 8.03 -10.99 2.11
N VAL A 135 8.29 -11.27 3.37
CA VAL A 135 7.51 -12.21 4.17
C VAL A 135 6.68 -11.44 5.20
N THR A 136 5.39 -11.70 5.25
CA THR A 136 4.50 -11.24 6.32
C THR A 136 4.34 -12.37 7.32
N ARG A 137 4.47 -12.07 8.62
CA ARG A 137 4.31 -13.05 9.68
C ARG A 137 2.87 -13.11 10.18
N LYS A 138 2.46 -14.29 10.69
CA LYS A 138 1.14 -14.49 11.31
C LYS A 138 1.03 -13.78 12.66
N ASP A 139 2.03 -13.99 13.52
CA ASP A 139 2.04 -13.38 14.86
C ASP A 139 2.66 -11.99 14.82
N LYS A 140 1.81 -10.97 14.65
CA LYS A 140 2.21 -9.55 14.60
C LYS A 140 2.59 -8.96 15.96
N THR A 141 2.47 -9.73 17.04
CA THR A 141 2.88 -9.29 18.38
C THR A 141 4.35 -9.54 18.66
N LEU A 142 4.99 -10.43 17.89
CA LEU A 142 6.41 -10.74 18.03
C LEU A 142 7.25 -9.65 17.35
N VAL A 143 8.15 -9.04 18.11
CA VAL A 143 9.06 -7.99 17.59
C VAL A 143 10.33 -8.59 16.99
N ASP A 144 10.84 -9.69 17.59
CA ASP A 144 12.09 -10.31 17.14
C ASP A 144 11.88 -11.15 15.88
N TRP A 145 12.53 -10.70 14.80
CA TRP A 145 12.56 -11.40 13.52
C TRP A 145 13.67 -12.44 13.40
N LEU A 146 14.68 -12.40 14.25
CA LEU A 146 15.89 -13.21 14.08
C LEU A 146 15.65 -14.71 13.96
N PRO A 147 14.77 -15.34 14.79
CA PRO A 147 14.49 -16.76 14.69
C PRO A 147 13.82 -17.13 13.35
N LEU A 148 12.80 -16.36 12.93
CA LEU A 148 12.10 -16.60 11.67
C LEU A 148 12.99 -16.24 10.45
N ALA A 149 13.74 -15.14 10.52
CA ALA A 149 14.64 -14.71 9.45
C ALA A 149 15.71 -15.75 9.13
N LYS A 150 16.26 -16.44 10.14
CA LYS A 150 17.18 -17.54 9.93
C LYS A 150 16.53 -18.71 9.17
N LYS A 151 15.31 -19.09 9.55
CA LYS A 151 14.56 -20.16 8.87
C LYS A 151 14.23 -19.79 7.43
N VAL A 152 13.75 -18.56 7.20
CA VAL A 152 13.48 -18.03 5.86
C VAL A 152 14.76 -18.01 5.01
N GLY A 153 15.87 -17.52 5.56
CA GLY A 153 17.16 -17.52 4.86
C GLY A 153 17.64 -18.92 4.48
N THR A 154 17.42 -19.92 5.33
CA THR A 154 17.71 -21.31 5.01
C THR A 154 16.80 -21.83 3.89
N ALA A 155 15.47 -21.61 4.00
CA ALA A 155 14.50 -22.03 2.97
C ALA A 155 14.84 -21.42 1.59
N ILE A 156 15.23 -20.15 1.52
CA ILE A 156 15.63 -19.51 0.27
C ILE A 156 16.90 -20.18 -0.31
N ARG A 157 17.91 -20.47 0.52
CA ARG A 157 19.14 -21.14 0.06
C ARG A 157 18.87 -22.55 -0.43
N ASP A 158 18.08 -23.31 0.29
CA ASP A 158 17.73 -24.68 -0.06
C ASP A 158 16.93 -24.72 -1.37
N ALA A 159 15.96 -23.82 -1.56
CA ALA A 159 15.21 -23.71 -2.80
C ALA A 159 16.11 -23.37 -4.00
N LEU A 160 17.04 -22.43 -3.85
CA LEU A 160 18.01 -22.06 -4.87
C LEU A 160 18.99 -23.21 -5.18
N GLY A 161 19.42 -23.95 -4.15
CA GLY A 161 20.32 -25.09 -4.28
C GLY A 161 19.69 -26.33 -4.90
N ALA A 162 18.36 -26.48 -4.81
CA ALA A 162 17.66 -27.63 -5.34
C ALA A 162 17.61 -27.71 -6.87
N GLY A 163 17.93 -26.63 -7.59
CA GLY A 163 17.92 -26.56 -9.05
C GLY A 163 16.54 -26.76 -9.70
N LYS A 164 15.48 -26.66 -8.90
CA LYS A 164 14.08 -26.71 -9.37
C LYS A 164 13.59 -25.30 -9.66
N GLY A 165 12.54 -25.17 -10.47
CA GLY A 165 11.87 -23.89 -10.69
C GLY A 165 11.42 -23.28 -9.36
N LEU A 166 11.86 -22.05 -9.10
CA LEU A 166 11.53 -21.32 -7.85
C LEU A 166 10.04 -20.96 -7.81
N ILE A 167 9.48 -20.58 -8.95
CA ILE A 167 8.09 -20.21 -9.18
C ILE A 167 7.49 -21.18 -10.19
N ALA A 168 6.26 -21.60 -9.97
CA ALA A 168 5.55 -22.51 -10.88
C ALA A 168 5.45 -21.91 -12.29
N GLU A 169 5.78 -22.66 -13.31
CA GLU A 169 5.76 -22.18 -14.70
C GLU A 169 4.34 -21.80 -15.14
N LYS A 170 3.31 -22.47 -14.63
CA LYS A 170 1.91 -22.10 -14.84
C LYS A 170 1.57 -20.68 -14.39
N ILE A 171 2.27 -20.15 -13.37
CA ILE A 171 2.10 -18.78 -12.92
C ILE A 171 2.68 -17.83 -13.97
N ILE A 172 3.91 -18.09 -14.41
CA ILE A 172 4.64 -17.22 -15.34
C ILE A 172 3.97 -17.19 -16.72
N SER A 173 3.51 -18.34 -17.20
CA SER A 173 2.89 -18.47 -18.53
C SER A 173 1.48 -17.89 -18.64
N ASN A 174 0.80 -17.66 -17.51
CA ASN A 174 -0.56 -17.12 -17.47
C ASN A 174 -0.64 -15.66 -17.01
N LEU A 175 0.50 -14.95 -16.93
CA LEU A 175 0.49 -13.54 -16.56
C LEU A 175 -0.24 -12.72 -17.64
N PRO A 176 -1.15 -11.80 -17.25
CA PRO A 176 -1.79 -10.89 -18.20
C PRO A 176 -0.79 -9.86 -18.72
N SER A 177 -1.13 -9.24 -19.82
CA SER A 177 -0.37 -8.12 -20.37
C SER A 177 -0.39 -6.91 -19.44
N GLU A 178 0.62 -6.04 -19.55
CA GLU A 178 0.67 -4.79 -18.77
C GLU A 178 -0.56 -3.92 -19.02
N GLU A 179 -1.12 -3.95 -20.23
CA GLU A 179 -2.31 -3.17 -20.59
C GLU A 179 -3.56 -3.71 -19.91
N GLU A 180 -3.77 -5.03 -19.88
CA GLU A 180 -4.89 -5.65 -19.17
C GLU A 180 -4.83 -5.36 -17.66
N ILE A 181 -3.62 -5.38 -17.08
CA ILE A 181 -3.41 -5.00 -15.68
C ILE A 181 -3.73 -3.53 -15.47
N ARG A 182 -3.23 -2.66 -16.34
CA ARG A 182 -3.46 -1.21 -16.28
C ARG A 182 -4.93 -0.87 -16.30
N GLU A 183 -5.68 -1.42 -17.28
CA GLU A 183 -7.11 -1.21 -17.41
C GLU A 183 -7.88 -1.70 -16.17
N GLY A 184 -7.55 -2.91 -15.70
CA GLY A 184 -8.16 -3.49 -14.52
C GLY A 184 -7.94 -2.67 -13.26
N ILE A 185 -6.69 -2.24 -13.02
CA ILE A 185 -6.32 -1.44 -11.84
C ILE A 185 -6.91 -0.03 -11.93
N GLN A 186 -6.85 0.63 -13.11
CA GLN A 186 -7.44 1.96 -13.28
C GLN A 186 -8.94 1.93 -12.99
N LYS A 187 -9.64 0.92 -13.50
CA LYS A 187 -11.07 0.74 -13.22
C LYS A 187 -11.36 0.64 -11.72
N VAL A 188 -10.55 -0.14 -10.98
CA VAL A 188 -10.72 -0.28 -9.51
C VAL A 188 -10.44 1.04 -8.80
N ILE A 189 -9.40 1.75 -9.21
CA ILE A 189 -9.09 3.08 -8.67
C ILE A 189 -10.29 4.01 -8.84
N ASP A 190 -10.89 4.05 -10.02
CA ASP A 190 -11.97 4.97 -10.34
C ASP A 190 -13.31 4.60 -9.69
N THR A 191 -13.60 3.29 -9.57
CA THR A 191 -14.92 2.82 -9.14
C THR A 191 -15.01 2.41 -7.66
N GLU A 192 -13.89 2.09 -7.03
CA GLU A 192 -13.87 1.59 -5.66
C GLU A 192 -12.95 2.42 -4.75
N VAL A 193 -11.66 2.57 -5.12
CA VAL A 193 -10.67 3.16 -4.22
C VAL A 193 -10.88 4.65 -4.06
N ASN A 194 -10.92 5.42 -5.16
CA ASN A 194 -11.07 6.88 -5.10
C ASN A 194 -12.41 7.32 -4.50
N PRO A 195 -13.56 6.71 -4.81
CA PRO A 195 -14.79 7.00 -4.07
C PRO A 195 -14.68 6.73 -2.57
N GLY A 196 -13.95 5.67 -2.17
CA GLY A 196 -13.73 5.34 -0.76
C GLY A 196 -12.91 6.37 0.01
N VAL A 197 -11.91 6.99 -0.63
CA VAL A 197 -11.02 7.97 0.02
C VAL A 197 -11.44 9.43 -0.20
N ALA A 198 -12.36 9.71 -1.12
CA ALA A 198 -12.81 11.06 -1.45
C ALA A 198 -13.39 11.83 -0.25
N GLY A 199 -14.09 11.13 0.65
CA GLY A 199 -14.63 11.71 1.88
C GLY A 199 -13.56 12.29 2.83
N HIS A 200 -12.31 11.86 2.67
CA HIS A 200 -11.13 12.35 3.40
C HIS A 200 -10.27 13.28 2.55
N GLY A 201 -10.76 13.71 1.39
CA GLY A 201 -10.02 14.57 0.45
C GLY A 201 -8.82 13.87 -0.19
N GLY A 202 -8.78 12.53 -0.16
CA GLY A 202 -7.70 11.74 -0.73
C GLY A 202 -7.98 11.33 -2.17
N ASN A 203 -6.92 10.98 -2.89
CA ASN A 203 -6.98 10.33 -4.20
C ASN A 203 -5.79 9.41 -4.42
N ILE A 204 -5.99 8.39 -5.21
CA ILE A 204 -4.95 7.44 -5.63
C ILE A 204 -4.81 7.53 -7.16
N SER A 205 -3.58 7.56 -7.63
CA SER A 205 -3.26 7.59 -9.06
C SER A 205 -2.38 6.40 -9.43
N LEU A 206 -2.66 5.78 -10.57
CA LEU A 206 -1.79 4.77 -11.17
C LEU A 206 -0.68 5.47 -11.94
N LEU A 207 0.58 5.26 -11.53
CA LEU A 207 1.74 5.85 -12.21
C LEU A 207 2.30 4.95 -13.29
N ALA A 208 2.51 3.67 -12.98
CA ALA A 208 3.14 2.72 -13.90
C ALA A 208 2.65 1.29 -13.68
N VAL A 209 2.72 0.50 -14.74
CA VAL A 209 2.66 -0.96 -14.69
C VAL A 209 3.90 -1.47 -15.39
N LYS A 210 4.63 -2.40 -14.77
CA LYS A 210 5.82 -3.04 -15.33
C LYS A 210 5.76 -4.54 -15.04
N GLY A 211 5.67 -5.35 -16.08
CA GLY A 211 5.28 -6.74 -15.93
C GLY A 211 3.91 -6.79 -15.25
N ASN A 212 3.82 -7.50 -14.14
CA ASN A 212 2.61 -7.50 -13.30
C ASN A 212 2.77 -6.72 -11.99
N SER A 213 3.76 -5.86 -11.90
CA SER A 213 3.98 -4.94 -10.77
C SER A 213 3.33 -3.59 -11.07
N VAL A 214 2.71 -3.00 -10.05
CA VAL A 214 1.94 -1.76 -10.14
C VAL A 214 2.59 -0.70 -9.27
N THR A 215 2.70 0.52 -9.77
CA THR A 215 3.18 1.69 -9.02
C THR A 215 2.06 2.69 -8.89
N ILE A 216 1.76 3.08 -7.66
CA ILE A 216 0.73 4.07 -7.34
C ILE A 216 1.32 5.28 -6.62
N GLN A 217 0.55 6.35 -6.59
CA GLN A 217 0.81 7.54 -5.79
C GLN A 217 -0.46 7.93 -5.04
N MET A 218 -0.31 8.24 -3.76
CA MET A 218 -1.38 8.76 -2.92
C MET A 218 -1.30 10.28 -2.87
N GLY A 219 -2.43 10.95 -3.01
CA GLY A 219 -2.53 12.40 -2.99
C GLY A 219 -3.57 12.93 -2.00
N GLY A 220 -3.59 14.25 -1.82
CA GLY A 220 -4.54 14.92 -0.93
C GLY A 220 -4.47 14.43 0.52
N GLY A 221 -5.61 14.17 1.14
CA GLY A 221 -5.70 13.71 2.53
C GLY A 221 -5.03 12.37 2.83
N CYS A 222 -4.72 11.58 1.81
CA CYS A 222 -3.97 10.31 1.97
C CYS A 222 -2.47 10.53 2.13
N GLN A 223 -1.96 11.69 1.72
CA GLN A 223 -0.55 12.05 1.83
C GLN A 223 -0.26 12.55 3.27
N GLY A 224 0.61 11.85 3.99
CA GLY A 224 1.00 12.25 5.37
C GLY A 224 0.08 11.79 6.49
N CYS A 225 -0.95 11.00 6.21
CA CYS A 225 -1.82 10.41 7.24
C CYS A 225 -1.22 9.12 7.81
N SER A 226 -0.37 9.24 8.84
CA SER A 226 0.35 8.11 9.44
C SER A 226 -0.55 7.02 10.05
N ALA A 227 -1.74 7.38 10.53
CA ALA A 227 -2.69 6.42 11.13
C ALA A 227 -3.52 5.66 10.08
N ALA A 228 -3.74 6.25 8.90
CA ALA A 228 -4.49 5.62 7.80
C ALA A 228 -3.58 4.78 6.89
N ASP A 229 -2.26 4.91 7.00
CA ASP A 229 -1.31 4.37 6.04
C ASP A 229 -1.42 2.84 5.92
N LEU A 230 -1.36 2.09 7.01
CA LEU A 230 -1.39 0.62 6.95
C LEU A 230 -2.75 0.08 6.52
N THR A 231 -3.83 0.55 7.14
CA THR A 231 -5.20 0.08 6.84
C THR A 231 -5.62 0.45 5.43
N LEU A 232 -5.29 1.68 4.98
CA LEU A 232 -5.58 2.15 3.64
C LEU A 232 -4.78 1.36 2.60
N LYS A 233 -3.48 1.18 2.80
CA LYS A 233 -2.63 0.38 1.90
C LYS A 233 -3.12 -1.06 1.81
N GLN A 234 -3.45 -1.70 2.93
CA GLN A 234 -4.01 -3.06 2.94
C GLN A 234 -5.35 -3.13 2.18
N GLY A 235 -6.22 -2.14 2.35
CA GLY A 235 -7.47 -2.02 1.61
C GLY A 235 -7.25 -1.91 0.10
N ILE A 236 -6.38 -1.01 -0.33
CA ILE A 236 -6.01 -0.82 -1.75
C ILE A 236 -5.43 -2.13 -2.33
N HIS A 237 -4.47 -2.75 -1.63
CA HIS A 237 -3.86 -4.00 -2.07
C HIS A 237 -4.89 -5.13 -2.21
N THR A 238 -5.84 -5.21 -1.29
CA THR A 238 -6.92 -6.20 -1.34
C THR A 238 -7.84 -5.96 -2.53
N SER A 239 -8.27 -4.72 -2.76
CA SER A 239 -9.12 -4.35 -3.90
C SER A 239 -8.44 -4.63 -5.23
N PHE A 240 -7.16 -4.29 -5.36
CA PHE A 240 -6.39 -4.55 -6.58
C PHE A 240 -6.27 -6.05 -6.86
N ARG A 241 -5.86 -6.86 -5.87
CA ARG A 241 -5.71 -8.31 -6.07
C ARG A 241 -7.04 -9.03 -6.26
N LYS A 242 -8.12 -8.51 -5.70
CA LYS A 242 -9.47 -9.05 -5.95
C LYS A 242 -9.92 -8.85 -7.39
N ALA A 243 -9.64 -7.68 -7.97
CA ALA A 243 -10.04 -7.35 -9.33
C ALA A 243 -9.07 -7.89 -10.38
N VAL A 244 -7.78 -7.89 -10.08
CA VAL A 244 -6.70 -8.39 -10.93
C VAL A 244 -5.84 -9.36 -10.10
N PRO A 245 -6.25 -10.64 -9.97
CA PRO A 245 -5.57 -11.61 -9.10
C PRO A 245 -4.09 -11.84 -9.43
N MET A 246 -3.68 -11.51 -10.67
CA MET A 246 -2.32 -11.68 -11.14
C MET A 246 -1.39 -10.48 -10.81
N VAL A 247 -1.88 -9.46 -10.12
CA VAL A 247 -1.04 -8.36 -9.63
C VAL A 247 -0.12 -8.90 -8.52
N GLY A 248 1.17 -8.72 -8.72
CA GLY A 248 2.20 -9.09 -7.77
C GLY A 248 2.54 -7.95 -6.80
N ALA A 249 3.66 -7.27 -7.03
CA ALA A 249 4.09 -6.14 -6.22
C ALA A 249 3.24 -4.88 -6.48
N ILE A 250 2.95 -4.15 -5.41
CA ILE A 250 2.29 -2.85 -5.46
C ILE A 250 3.22 -1.87 -4.73
N PHE A 251 3.80 -0.95 -5.49
CA PHE A 251 4.74 0.07 -5.00
C PHE A 251 4.01 1.39 -4.79
N ASP A 252 4.35 2.06 -3.71
CA ASP A 252 3.86 3.39 -3.38
C ASP A 252 5.02 4.39 -3.50
N GLU A 253 4.93 5.29 -4.47
CA GLU A 253 5.91 6.37 -4.69
C GLU A 253 5.48 7.69 -4.06
N THR A 254 4.59 7.65 -3.08
CA THR A 254 4.11 8.87 -2.40
C THR A 254 5.21 9.45 -1.52
N ASP A 255 5.49 10.74 -1.66
CA ASP A 255 6.28 11.47 -0.69
C ASP A 255 5.41 11.79 0.55
N HIS A 256 5.45 10.90 1.53
CA HIS A 256 4.71 11.05 2.77
C HIS A 256 5.27 12.16 3.68
N THR A 257 6.47 12.69 3.39
CA THR A 257 7.08 13.77 4.17
C THR A 257 6.63 15.15 3.71
N ALA A 258 6.21 15.27 2.45
CA ALA A 258 5.69 16.50 1.86
C ALA A 258 4.21 16.77 2.19
N GLY A 259 3.58 15.90 2.98
CA GLY A 259 2.15 15.90 3.23
C GLY A 259 1.65 17.20 3.87
N LEU A 260 0.96 17.98 3.07
CA LEU A 260 0.05 19.02 3.55
C LEU A 260 -1.18 18.31 4.14
N ASN A 261 -1.10 17.89 5.41
CA ASN A 261 -2.29 17.43 6.10
C ASN A 261 -3.08 18.68 6.56
N PRO A 262 -4.20 19.03 5.91
CA PRO A 262 -4.97 20.22 6.26
C PRO A 262 -5.64 20.11 7.64
N TYR A 263 -5.55 18.96 8.30
CA TYR A 263 -6.16 18.70 9.61
C TYR A 263 -5.16 18.80 10.78
N PHE A 264 -3.87 19.05 10.51
CA PHE A 264 -2.82 19.23 11.52
C PHE A 264 -1.96 20.46 11.17
N SER A 265 -2.56 21.64 11.22
CA SER A 265 -1.85 22.92 11.25
C SER A 265 -1.93 23.53 12.64
#